data_34680988d41086ba0f5c34520c510e26
#
_entry.id   34680988d41086ba0f5c34520c510e26
#
_cell.length_a   1.000
_cell.length_b   1.000
_cell.length_c   1.000
_cell.angle_alpha   90.00
_cell.angle_beta   90.00
_cell.angle_gamma   90.00
#
_symmetry.space_group_name_H-M   'P 1'
#
loop_
_entity.id
_entity.type
_entity.pdbx_description
1 polymer ?
#
loop_
_entity_poly.entity_id
_entity_poly.type
_entity_poly.pdbx_seq_one_letter_code
_entity_poly.pdbx_strand_id
1 'polypeptide(L)'
;GTFTIHYDSRIFLDSESPAELFSAAQLLQQEIETQTGFRPAICRRHQPVGSHLIYLTASPELSREAYTLAVTPENITICGSLESGVLYGVQTLRQMIRQAGAVLPTVLISDKPAMENRGFYHDATRGRVPTLSYLKQLAATLSFYKINQLQLYIEHSYLFDDLTEMWRDDTPLTAEDILELDRYCKGLGIDLVPSLASFGHLYKLLCTKSYAHLCELEGSASAPFSFYDRQAHHTLDITNPESLSLAKHILSEYMQLFSSKYFNLCADETFDLGKGASRALAEEKGTTVIYTEFVTELA
;
A
#
# COMPACT_ATOMS: atom_id res chain seq x y z
N GLY A 1 -21.03 13.60 30.59
CA GLY A 1 -20.64 12.33 31.18
C GLY A 1 -19.32 11.84 30.62
N THR A 2 -18.78 10.81 31.22
CA THR A 2 -17.53 10.17 30.79
C THR A 2 -17.69 8.65 30.86
N PHE A 3 -17.00 7.96 29.97
CA PHE A 3 -16.73 6.53 30.05
C PHE A 3 -15.31 6.34 30.56
N THR A 4 -15.14 5.40 31.50
CA THR A 4 -13.80 5.07 32.00
C THR A 4 -13.43 3.65 31.58
N ILE A 5 -12.28 3.50 30.91
CA ILE A 5 -11.70 2.19 30.61
C ILE A 5 -11.14 1.62 31.92
N HIS A 6 -11.65 0.48 32.31
CA HIS A 6 -11.26 -0.24 33.54
C HIS A 6 -10.46 -1.50 33.21
N TYR A 7 -9.84 -2.10 34.21
CA TYR A 7 -9.14 -3.38 34.09
C TYR A 7 -10.04 -4.54 33.65
N ASP A 8 -11.36 -4.45 33.95
CA ASP A 8 -12.39 -5.42 33.59
C ASP A 8 -13.13 -5.07 32.28
N SER A 9 -12.81 -3.94 31.64
CA SER A 9 -13.36 -3.59 30.33
C SER A 9 -13.04 -4.67 29.30
N ARG A 10 -13.96 -4.90 28.36
CA ARG A 10 -13.84 -5.92 27.33
C ARG A 10 -14.22 -5.38 25.96
N ILE A 11 -13.52 -5.84 24.94
CA ILE A 11 -13.90 -5.63 23.55
C ILE A 11 -14.78 -6.79 23.12
N PHE A 12 -15.99 -6.49 22.70
CA PHE A 12 -17.02 -7.48 22.39
C PHE A 12 -17.30 -7.52 20.89
N LEU A 13 -17.20 -8.71 20.31
CA LEU A 13 -17.61 -9.04 18.96
C LEU A 13 -18.82 -9.96 19.02
N ASP A 14 -19.88 -9.64 18.26
CA ASP A 14 -20.99 -10.57 18.11
C ASP A 14 -20.53 -11.84 17.39
N SER A 15 -21.13 -13.00 17.73
CA SER A 15 -20.79 -14.28 17.08
C SER A 15 -21.08 -14.31 15.58
N GLU A 16 -22.07 -13.52 15.14
CA GLU A 16 -22.44 -13.37 13.73
C GLU A 16 -21.57 -12.34 12.99
N SER A 17 -20.73 -11.58 13.70
CA SER A 17 -19.83 -10.62 13.08
C SER A 17 -18.78 -11.30 12.19
N PRO A 18 -18.36 -10.66 11.09
CA PRO A 18 -17.26 -11.15 10.26
C PRO A 18 -15.98 -11.40 11.08
N ALA A 19 -15.24 -12.47 10.73
CA ALA A 19 -14.01 -12.83 11.43
C ALA A 19 -12.93 -11.73 11.33
N GLU A 20 -12.97 -10.96 10.27
CA GLU A 20 -12.08 -9.84 9.94
C GLU A 20 -12.14 -8.72 10.98
N LEU A 21 -13.27 -8.55 11.70
CA LEU A 21 -13.37 -7.58 12.80
C LEU A 21 -12.39 -7.87 13.95
N PHE A 22 -11.85 -9.08 14.02
CA PHE A 22 -10.87 -9.43 15.03
C PHE A 22 -9.58 -8.61 14.91
N SER A 23 -9.13 -8.30 13.69
CA SER A 23 -7.97 -7.43 13.45
C SER A 23 -8.19 -6.01 14.01
N ALA A 24 -9.37 -5.44 13.77
CA ALA A 24 -9.74 -4.14 14.34
C ALA A 24 -9.80 -4.17 15.88
N ALA A 25 -10.33 -5.24 16.44
CA ALA A 25 -10.36 -5.45 17.90
C ALA A 25 -8.95 -5.55 18.49
N GLN A 26 -8.03 -6.23 17.82
CA GLN A 26 -6.63 -6.34 18.25
C GLN A 26 -5.90 -4.97 18.21
N LEU A 27 -6.14 -4.17 17.18
CA LEU A 27 -5.59 -2.81 17.11
C LEU A 27 -6.08 -1.93 18.26
N LEU A 28 -7.37 -2.04 18.60
CA LEU A 28 -7.94 -1.32 19.72
C LEU A 28 -7.38 -1.83 21.06
N GLN A 29 -7.28 -3.15 21.23
CA GLN A 29 -6.72 -3.78 22.43
C GLN A 29 -5.29 -3.29 22.68
N GLN A 30 -4.47 -3.28 21.65
CA GLN A 30 -3.08 -2.82 21.74
C GLN A 30 -2.99 -1.33 22.09
N GLU A 31 -3.85 -0.49 21.50
CA GLU A 31 -3.88 0.95 21.81
C GLU A 31 -4.27 1.18 23.27
N ILE A 32 -5.32 0.51 23.76
CA ILE A 32 -5.74 0.63 25.16
C ILE A 32 -4.61 0.20 26.09
N GLU A 33 -3.98 -0.95 25.83
CA GLU A 33 -2.85 -1.44 26.63
C GLU A 33 -1.71 -0.44 26.67
N THR A 34 -1.36 0.12 25.52
CA THR A 34 -0.25 1.09 25.40
C THR A 34 -0.51 2.38 26.18
N GLN A 35 -1.76 2.88 26.17
CA GLN A 35 -2.09 4.17 26.75
C GLN A 35 -2.52 4.09 28.22
N THR A 36 -3.01 2.93 28.67
CA THR A 36 -3.60 2.79 30.01
C THR A 36 -2.93 1.74 30.89
N GLY A 37 -2.12 0.86 30.31
CA GLY A 37 -1.57 -0.33 30.98
C GLY A 37 -2.57 -1.48 31.14
N PHE A 38 -3.84 -1.31 30.74
CA PHE A 38 -4.87 -2.34 30.81
C PHE A 38 -5.00 -3.04 29.45
N ARG A 39 -4.95 -4.37 29.45
CA ARG A 39 -5.19 -5.19 28.27
C ARG A 39 -6.60 -5.78 28.30
N PRO A 40 -7.61 -5.16 27.67
CA PRO A 40 -8.98 -5.67 27.68
C PRO A 40 -9.06 -7.00 26.93
N ALA A 41 -9.81 -7.97 27.47
CA ALA A 41 -10.06 -9.22 26.78
C ALA A 41 -10.96 -8.98 25.56
N ILE A 42 -10.65 -9.65 24.44
CA ILE A 42 -11.52 -9.71 23.26
C ILE A 42 -12.44 -10.91 23.44
N CYS A 43 -13.76 -10.70 23.41
CA CYS A 43 -14.78 -11.71 23.61
C CYS A 43 -15.65 -11.81 22.36
N ARG A 44 -16.00 -13.05 21.94
CA ARG A 44 -16.94 -13.32 20.85
C ARG A 44 -18.06 -14.25 21.33
N ARG A 45 -19.29 -13.76 21.39
CA ARG A 45 -20.47 -14.49 21.91
C ARG A 45 -21.77 -13.92 21.33
N HIS A 46 -22.88 -14.66 21.41
CA HIS A 46 -24.21 -14.17 21.04
C HIS A 46 -24.74 -13.07 22.00
N GLN A 47 -24.37 -13.10 23.25
CA GLN A 47 -24.81 -12.10 24.22
C GLN A 47 -23.62 -11.57 25.01
N PRO A 48 -23.56 -10.24 25.20
CA PRO A 48 -22.55 -9.63 26.05
C PRO A 48 -22.79 -9.98 27.53
N VAL A 49 -21.70 -10.17 28.27
CA VAL A 49 -21.73 -10.38 29.72
C VAL A 49 -20.71 -9.44 30.35
N GLY A 50 -21.18 -8.56 31.23
CA GLY A 50 -20.34 -7.61 31.96
C GLY A 50 -20.76 -6.17 31.81
N SER A 51 -20.03 -5.28 32.47
CA SER A 51 -20.11 -3.82 32.36
C SER A 51 -18.90 -3.28 31.60
N HIS A 52 -18.93 -2.00 31.24
CA HIS A 52 -17.84 -1.29 30.56
C HIS A 52 -17.40 -1.98 29.26
N LEU A 53 -18.39 -2.34 28.43
CA LEU A 53 -18.14 -3.05 27.17
C LEU A 53 -17.88 -2.08 26.02
N ILE A 54 -16.96 -2.49 25.14
CA ILE A 54 -16.69 -1.81 23.86
C ILE A 54 -17.18 -2.74 22.75
N TYR A 55 -18.31 -2.40 22.15
CA TYR A 55 -18.97 -3.21 21.12
C TYR A 55 -18.42 -2.84 19.75
N LEU A 56 -18.02 -3.85 18.98
CA LEU A 56 -17.72 -3.71 17.56
C LEU A 56 -18.74 -4.51 16.76
N THR A 57 -19.52 -3.83 15.94
CA THR A 57 -20.60 -4.41 15.13
C THR A 57 -20.53 -3.94 13.69
N ALA A 58 -21.00 -4.77 12.76
CA ALA A 58 -21.13 -4.40 11.35
C ALA A 58 -22.61 -4.29 10.98
N SER A 59 -22.96 -3.30 10.13
CA SER A 59 -24.30 -3.15 9.57
C SER A 59 -24.21 -2.93 8.06
N PRO A 60 -24.81 -3.80 7.24
CA PRO A 60 -24.84 -3.65 5.79
C PRO A 60 -25.69 -2.46 5.31
N GLU A 61 -26.50 -1.86 6.20
CA GLU A 61 -27.33 -0.71 5.86
C GLU A 61 -26.56 0.60 5.77
N LEU A 62 -25.37 0.65 6.37
CA LEU A 62 -24.51 1.82 6.29
C LEU A 62 -23.81 1.89 4.92
N SER A 63 -23.66 3.10 4.41
CA SER A 63 -22.89 3.32 3.18
C SER A 63 -21.43 2.88 3.35
N ARG A 64 -20.77 2.51 2.24
CA ARG A 64 -19.39 2.02 2.25
C ARG A 64 -18.48 2.90 3.11
N GLU A 65 -17.71 2.24 3.98
CA GLU A 65 -16.74 2.86 4.91
C GLU A 65 -17.35 3.80 5.96
N ALA A 66 -18.69 3.94 6.02
CA ALA A 66 -19.35 4.74 7.06
C ALA A 66 -19.33 4.01 8.40
N TYR A 67 -19.35 4.79 9.48
CA TYR A 67 -19.47 4.27 10.84
C TYR A 67 -20.17 5.26 11.78
N THR A 68 -20.68 4.72 12.87
CA THR A 68 -21.08 5.47 14.04
C THR A 68 -20.23 5.03 15.24
N LEU A 69 -19.86 5.99 16.07
CA LEU A 69 -19.17 5.75 17.35
C LEU A 69 -19.94 6.48 18.44
N ALA A 70 -20.52 5.72 19.34
CA ALA A 70 -21.21 6.25 20.53
C ALA A 70 -20.42 5.90 21.79
N VAL A 71 -20.06 6.91 22.58
CA VAL A 71 -19.47 6.77 23.90
C VAL A 71 -20.53 7.24 24.91
N THR A 72 -21.03 6.32 25.73
CA THR A 72 -21.93 6.60 26.85
C THR A 72 -21.22 6.35 28.17
N PRO A 73 -21.77 6.72 29.32
CA PRO A 73 -21.14 6.38 30.59
C PRO A 73 -21.02 4.87 30.85
N GLU A 74 -21.87 4.06 30.23
CA GLU A 74 -21.96 2.61 30.44
C GLU A 74 -21.14 1.80 29.45
N ASN A 75 -21.14 2.25 28.17
CA ASN A 75 -20.59 1.47 27.05
C ASN A 75 -20.03 2.36 25.94
N ILE A 76 -19.17 1.74 25.14
CA ILE A 76 -18.77 2.27 23.82
C ILE A 76 -19.35 1.35 22.76
N THR A 77 -19.93 1.92 21.70
CA THR A 77 -20.43 1.16 20.56
C THR A 77 -19.87 1.74 19.26
N ILE A 78 -19.22 0.89 18.48
CA ILE A 78 -18.80 1.18 17.10
C ILE A 78 -19.64 0.30 16.17
N CYS A 79 -20.41 0.93 15.28
CA CYS A 79 -21.15 0.25 14.23
C CYS A 79 -20.65 0.76 12.89
N GLY A 80 -20.07 -0.09 12.05
CA GLY A 80 -19.52 0.27 10.75
C GLY A 80 -20.17 -0.49 9.61
N SER A 81 -20.05 0.03 8.39
CA SER A 81 -20.36 -0.72 7.19
C SER A 81 -19.25 -1.76 6.98
N LEU A 82 -19.58 -3.02 7.09
CA LEU A 82 -18.61 -4.12 6.95
C LEU A 82 -17.35 -3.89 7.83
N GLU A 83 -16.23 -4.52 7.47
CA GLU A 83 -14.97 -4.45 8.22
C GLU A 83 -14.33 -3.06 8.17
N SER A 84 -14.35 -2.42 7.01
CA SER A 84 -13.68 -1.12 6.80
C SER A 84 -14.30 0.01 7.62
N GLY A 85 -15.64 0.06 7.70
CA GLY A 85 -16.32 1.05 8.54
C GLY A 85 -16.03 0.85 10.02
N VAL A 86 -16.06 -0.40 10.50
CA VAL A 86 -15.70 -0.72 11.90
C VAL A 86 -14.24 -0.34 12.18
N LEU A 87 -13.32 -0.66 11.28
CA LEU A 87 -11.92 -0.26 11.41
C LEU A 87 -11.77 1.26 11.55
N TYR A 88 -12.49 2.06 10.75
CA TYR A 88 -12.39 3.52 10.83
C TYR A 88 -13.00 4.08 12.12
N GLY A 89 -14.07 3.47 12.62
CA GLY A 89 -14.57 3.77 13.95
C GLY A 89 -13.56 3.46 15.04
N VAL A 90 -12.88 2.32 14.93
CA VAL A 90 -11.77 1.94 15.83
C VAL A 90 -10.62 2.94 15.74
N GLN A 91 -10.22 3.38 14.52
CA GLN A 91 -9.16 4.39 14.39
C GLN A 91 -9.55 5.71 15.07
N THR A 92 -10.79 6.13 14.97
CA THR A 92 -11.28 7.32 15.69
C THR A 92 -11.22 7.14 17.20
N LEU A 93 -11.68 6.00 17.72
CA LEU A 93 -11.59 5.71 19.16
C LEU A 93 -10.13 5.66 19.64
N ARG A 94 -9.22 5.08 18.86
CA ARG A 94 -7.77 5.08 19.15
C ARG A 94 -7.21 6.49 19.25
N GLN A 95 -7.62 7.40 18.35
CA GLN A 95 -7.22 8.81 18.40
C GLN A 95 -7.74 9.50 19.68
N MET A 96 -8.98 9.21 20.08
CA MET A 96 -9.54 9.72 21.33
C MET A 96 -8.76 9.19 22.55
N ILE A 97 -8.45 7.91 22.59
CA ILE A 97 -7.67 7.29 23.68
C ILE A 97 -6.28 7.90 23.79
N ARG A 98 -5.59 8.16 22.68
CA ARG A 98 -4.27 8.84 22.68
C ARG A 98 -4.31 10.24 23.27
N GLN A 99 -5.44 10.95 23.13
CA GLN A 99 -5.58 12.30 23.64
C GLN A 99 -6.07 12.37 25.08
N ALA A 100 -6.99 11.47 25.45
CA ALA A 100 -7.71 11.53 26.72
C ALA A 100 -7.32 10.43 27.74
N GLY A 101 -6.52 9.45 27.32
CA GLY A 101 -6.19 8.30 28.17
C GLY A 101 -7.38 7.41 28.43
N ALA A 102 -7.51 6.94 29.69
CA ALA A 102 -8.56 6.00 30.08
C ALA A 102 -9.95 6.63 30.26
N VAL A 103 -10.06 7.97 30.38
CA VAL A 103 -11.32 8.67 30.66
C VAL A 103 -11.78 9.42 29.41
N LEU A 104 -12.78 8.88 28.74
CA LEU A 104 -13.28 9.38 27.47
C LEU A 104 -14.56 10.21 27.67
N PRO A 105 -14.72 11.37 27.00
CA PRO A 105 -15.97 12.13 27.03
C PRO A 105 -17.09 11.37 26.33
N THR A 106 -18.34 11.54 26.81
CA THR A 106 -19.52 11.05 26.10
C THR A 106 -19.66 11.81 24.78
N VAL A 107 -19.84 11.07 23.67
CA VAL A 107 -19.93 11.64 22.32
C VAL A 107 -20.70 10.70 21.41
N LEU A 108 -21.35 11.26 20.42
CA LEU A 108 -21.91 10.54 19.28
C LEU A 108 -21.26 11.09 17.99
N ILE A 109 -20.56 10.23 17.26
CA ILE A 109 -19.91 10.53 15.99
C ILE A 109 -20.61 9.70 14.92
N SER A 110 -20.93 10.34 13.79
CA SER A 110 -21.34 9.68 12.56
C SER A 110 -20.45 10.24 11.44
N ASP A 111 -19.71 9.37 10.77
CA ASP A 111 -18.69 9.80 9.82
C ASP A 111 -18.57 8.82 8.65
N LYS A 112 -18.12 9.33 7.52
CA LYS A 112 -17.74 8.57 6.33
C LYS A 112 -16.71 9.33 5.52
N PRO A 113 -15.82 8.64 4.80
CA PRO A 113 -14.88 9.31 3.91
C PRO A 113 -15.61 10.07 2.78
N ALA A 114 -15.12 11.28 2.46
CA ALA A 114 -15.59 12.04 1.30
C ALA A 114 -15.04 11.47 -0.03
N MET A 115 -13.88 10.83 0.01
CA MET A 115 -13.21 10.19 -1.14
C MET A 115 -13.06 8.70 -0.89
N GLU A 116 -13.38 7.89 -1.89
CA GLU A 116 -13.28 6.44 -1.83
C GLU A 116 -11.82 5.97 -1.75
N ASN A 117 -10.97 6.50 -2.62
CA ASN A 117 -9.54 6.18 -2.66
C ASN A 117 -8.72 7.27 -1.99
N ARG A 118 -7.97 6.89 -0.99
CA ARG A 118 -7.05 7.75 -0.22
C ARG A 118 -5.70 7.09 -0.20
N GLY A 119 -4.89 7.42 -1.22
CA GLY A 119 -3.62 6.76 -1.47
C GLY A 119 -2.42 7.55 -0.95
N PHE A 120 -1.37 6.82 -0.62
CA PHE A 120 -0.02 7.33 -0.40
C PHE A 120 0.95 6.62 -1.34
N TYR A 121 1.70 7.39 -2.10
CA TYR A 121 2.72 6.91 -3.03
C TYR A 121 4.09 7.05 -2.39
N HIS A 122 4.79 5.94 -2.22
CA HIS A 122 6.11 5.91 -1.57
C HIS A 122 7.18 5.45 -2.57
N ASP A 123 8.15 6.31 -2.83
CA ASP A 123 9.31 5.94 -3.63
C ASP A 123 10.24 5.06 -2.79
N ALA A 124 10.32 3.79 -3.15
CA ALA A 124 11.15 2.80 -2.47
C ALA A 124 12.50 2.56 -3.19
N THR A 125 12.82 3.38 -4.19
CA THR A 125 14.02 3.21 -5.02
C THR A 125 15.01 4.35 -4.86
N ARG A 126 14.54 5.61 -4.99
CA ARG A 126 15.44 6.77 -5.07
C ARG A 126 15.96 7.16 -3.70
N GLY A 127 17.29 7.18 -3.58
CA GLY A 127 17.99 7.54 -2.36
C GLY A 127 18.25 6.37 -1.41
N ARG A 128 17.27 5.54 -1.10
CA ARG A 128 17.45 4.32 -0.30
C ARG A 128 16.26 3.36 -0.43
N VAL A 129 16.52 2.08 -0.24
CA VAL A 129 15.49 1.06 -0.11
C VAL A 129 15.00 1.00 1.35
N PRO A 130 13.70 1.11 1.62
CA PRO A 130 13.17 1.01 2.98
C PRO A 130 13.21 -0.44 3.47
N THR A 131 13.40 -0.62 4.78
CA THR A 131 13.27 -1.94 5.40
C THR A 131 11.80 -2.35 5.53
N LEU A 132 11.51 -3.66 5.56
CA LEU A 132 10.16 -4.17 5.84
C LEU A 132 9.58 -3.60 7.14
N SER A 133 10.40 -3.49 8.20
CA SER A 133 9.97 -2.91 9.48
C SER A 133 9.48 -1.46 9.32
N TYR A 134 10.20 -0.64 8.56
CA TYR A 134 9.78 0.74 8.27
C TYR A 134 8.47 0.77 7.45
N LEU A 135 8.35 -0.07 6.42
CA LEU A 135 7.15 -0.15 5.59
C LEU A 135 5.91 -0.56 6.40
N LYS A 136 6.06 -1.50 7.33
CA LYS A 136 4.98 -1.86 8.27
C LYS A 136 4.61 -0.70 9.19
N GLN A 137 5.57 0.04 9.69
CA GLN A 137 5.31 1.23 10.51
C GLN A 137 4.60 2.32 9.72
N LEU A 138 5.00 2.53 8.46
CA LEU A 138 4.33 3.44 7.53
C LEU A 138 2.88 3.02 7.31
N ALA A 139 2.63 1.75 6.96
CA ALA A 139 1.29 1.22 6.76
C ALA A 139 0.41 1.37 8.02
N ALA A 140 0.94 1.08 9.21
CA ALA A 140 0.23 1.28 10.46
C ALA A 140 -0.14 2.75 10.69
N THR A 141 0.75 3.67 10.35
CA THR A 141 0.50 5.12 10.43
C THR A 141 -0.57 5.55 9.43
N LEU A 142 -0.48 5.09 8.19
CA LEU A 142 -1.47 5.38 7.15
C LEU A 142 -2.87 4.90 7.55
N SER A 143 -2.99 3.66 8.03
CA SER A 143 -4.23 3.10 8.56
C SER A 143 -4.81 3.93 9.70
N PHE A 144 -3.96 4.38 10.63
CA PHE A 144 -4.38 5.23 11.75
C PHE A 144 -5.06 6.52 11.30
N TYR A 145 -4.63 7.07 10.16
CA TYR A 145 -5.24 8.25 9.50
C TYR A 145 -6.27 7.89 8.42
N LYS A 146 -6.74 6.64 8.37
CA LYS A 146 -7.77 6.16 7.45
C LYS A 146 -7.38 6.25 5.97
N ILE A 147 -6.10 6.22 5.66
CA ILE A 147 -5.58 6.03 4.31
C ILE A 147 -5.77 4.54 3.97
N ASN A 148 -6.28 4.25 2.77
CA ASN A 148 -6.67 2.89 2.38
C ASN A 148 -5.89 2.32 1.20
N GLN A 149 -4.89 3.03 0.70
CA GLN A 149 -4.05 2.56 -0.38
C GLN A 149 -2.60 2.98 -0.16
N LEU A 150 -1.67 2.06 -0.33
CA LEU A 150 -0.22 2.31 -0.36
C LEU A 150 0.32 1.81 -1.69
N GLN A 151 1.00 2.66 -2.44
CA GLN A 151 1.74 2.28 -3.63
C GLN A 151 3.24 2.38 -3.36
N LEU A 152 3.98 1.32 -3.66
CA LEU A 152 5.44 1.30 -3.61
C LEU A 152 5.99 1.45 -5.01
N TYR A 153 6.67 2.56 -5.28
CA TYR A 153 7.37 2.75 -6.53
C TYR A 153 8.72 2.03 -6.54
N ILE A 154 8.87 1.13 -7.47
CA ILE A 154 10.05 0.29 -7.67
C ILE A 154 10.62 0.50 -9.08
N GLU A 155 11.93 0.66 -9.19
CA GLU A 155 12.68 0.57 -10.44
C GLU A 155 13.57 -0.70 -10.42
N HIS A 156 14.51 -0.76 -9.48
CA HIS A 156 15.52 -1.82 -9.35
C HIS A 156 15.65 -2.32 -7.90
N SER A 157 14.77 -1.89 -7.03
CA SER A 157 14.85 -2.17 -5.60
C SER A 157 14.03 -3.39 -5.16
N TYR A 158 13.69 -4.26 -6.11
CA TYR A 158 13.15 -5.60 -5.88
C TYR A 158 14.14 -6.65 -6.41
N LEU A 159 14.23 -7.76 -5.71
CA LEU A 159 15.11 -8.88 -6.04
C LEU A 159 14.43 -9.77 -7.10
N PHE A 160 14.63 -9.45 -8.37
CA PHE A 160 14.26 -10.32 -9.49
C PHE A 160 15.24 -11.49 -9.59
N ASP A 161 14.76 -12.71 -9.71
CA ASP A 161 15.58 -13.93 -9.60
C ASP A 161 16.70 -14.01 -10.64
N ASP A 162 16.44 -13.61 -11.88
CA ASP A 162 17.35 -13.73 -13.02
C ASP A 162 18.05 -12.41 -13.40
N LEU A 163 17.77 -11.30 -12.72
CA LEU A 163 18.35 -9.98 -13.01
C LEU A 163 19.45 -9.58 -12.01
N THR A 164 20.30 -10.52 -11.62
CA THR A 164 21.34 -10.33 -10.58
C THR A 164 22.31 -9.19 -10.86
N GLU A 165 22.60 -8.86 -12.13
CA GLU A 165 23.44 -7.72 -12.48
C GLU A 165 22.82 -6.39 -12.05
N MET A 166 21.47 -6.29 -12.02
CA MET A 166 20.76 -5.07 -11.69
C MET A 166 20.87 -4.71 -10.21
N TRP A 167 20.76 -5.70 -9.32
CA TRP A 167 20.62 -5.48 -7.88
C TRP A 167 21.80 -5.95 -7.02
N ARG A 168 22.83 -6.61 -7.58
CA ARG A 168 23.93 -7.23 -6.83
C ARG A 168 24.67 -6.30 -5.86
N ASP A 169 24.69 -5.01 -6.11
CA ASP A 169 25.38 -4.00 -5.28
C ASP A 169 24.40 -3.23 -4.36
N ASP A 170 23.16 -3.71 -4.24
CA ASP A 170 22.09 -3.09 -3.48
C ASP A 170 21.51 -4.07 -2.43
N THR A 171 20.55 -3.58 -1.64
CA THR A 171 19.78 -4.38 -0.68
C THR A 171 18.29 -4.31 -1.08
N PRO A 172 17.89 -5.00 -2.15
CA PRO A 172 16.51 -4.94 -2.65
C PRO A 172 15.53 -5.60 -1.69
N LEU A 173 14.25 -5.23 -1.80
CA LEU A 173 13.16 -5.95 -1.16
C LEU A 173 13.02 -7.34 -1.80
N THR A 174 12.76 -8.34 -0.98
CA THR A 174 12.56 -9.72 -1.44
C THR A 174 11.09 -10.03 -1.67
N ALA A 175 10.80 -11.14 -2.35
CA ALA A 175 9.43 -11.65 -2.49
C ALA A 175 8.78 -11.90 -1.11
N GLU A 176 9.54 -12.43 -0.15
CA GLU A 176 9.07 -12.65 1.22
C GLU A 176 8.68 -11.32 1.91
N ASP A 177 9.51 -10.27 1.74
CA ASP A 177 9.20 -8.93 2.29
C ASP A 177 7.87 -8.38 1.73
N ILE A 178 7.67 -8.50 0.42
CA ILE A 178 6.46 -8.00 -0.25
C ILE A 178 5.22 -8.79 0.18
N LEU A 179 5.27 -10.13 0.17
CA LEU A 179 4.15 -10.99 0.59
C LEU A 179 3.78 -10.74 2.06
N GLU A 180 4.78 -10.53 2.93
CA GLU A 180 4.53 -10.22 4.33
C GLU A 180 3.93 -8.81 4.50
N LEU A 181 4.40 -7.84 3.72
CA LEU A 181 3.85 -6.49 3.72
C LEU A 181 2.41 -6.47 3.19
N ASP A 182 2.11 -7.19 2.10
CA ASP A 182 0.76 -7.27 1.52
C ASP A 182 -0.24 -7.82 2.55
N ARG A 183 0.10 -8.93 3.21
CA ARG A 183 -0.71 -9.51 4.27
C ARG A 183 -0.91 -8.54 5.44
N TYR A 184 0.15 -7.83 5.83
CA TYR A 184 0.09 -6.85 6.91
C TYR A 184 -0.81 -5.67 6.55
N CYS A 185 -0.66 -5.11 5.35
CA CYS A 185 -1.50 -4.02 4.84
C CYS A 185 -2.98 -4.42 4.79
N LYS A 186 -3.28 -5.63 4.31
CA LYS A 186 -4.65 -6.16 4.27
C LYS A 186 -5.29 -6.22 5.65
N GLY A 187 -4.54 -6.65 6.68
CA GLY A 187 -5.00 -6.64 8.08
C GLY A 187 -5.26 -5.24 8.64
N LEU A 188 -4.72 -4.20 8.00
CA LEU A 188 -4.89 -2.79 8.35
C LEU A 188 -5.92 -2.06 7.46
N GLY A 189 -6.60 -2.76 6.56
CA GLY A 189 -7.55 -2.16 5.61
C GLY A 189 -6.87 -1.31 4.53
N ILE A 190 -5.61 -1.60 4.21
CA ILE A 190 -4.83 -0.94 3.15
C ILE A 190 -4.66 -1.87 1.97
N ASP A 191 -4.99 -1.41 0.78
CA ASP A 191 -4.65 -2.05 -0.49
C ASP A 191 -3.20 -1.69 -0.85
N LEU A 192 -2.30 -2.69 -0.86
CA LEU A 192 -0.92 -2.52 -1.32
C LEU A 192 -0.90 -2.67 -2.83
N VAL A 193 -0.81 -1.54 -3.55
CA VAL A 193 -0.81 -1.54 -5.01
C VAL A 193 0.62 -1.59 -5.54
N PRO A 194 0.98 -2.58 -6.37
CA PRO A 194 2.27 -2.61 -7.04
C PRO A 194 2.42 -1.44 -8.01
N SER A 195 3.62 -0.85 -8.05
CA SER A 195 3.98 0.26 -8.90
C SER A 195 5.41 0.04 -9.36
N LEU A 196 5.60 -0.40 -10.61
CA LEU A 196 6.89 -0.85 -11.15
C LEU A 196 7.22 -0.13 -12.45
N ALA A 197 8.42 0.46 -12.52
CA ALA A 197 8.95 1.01 -13.77
C ALA A 197 9.04 -0.09 -14.83
N SER A 198 8.39 0.11 -15.97
CA SER A 198 8.28 -0.91 -17.02
C SER A 198 8.74 -0.46 -18.41
N PHE A 199 8.97 0.84 -18.59
CA PHE A 199 9.32 1.40 -19.88
C PHE A 199 10.45 2.43 -19.79
N GLY A 200 10.31 3.50 -18.99
CA GLY A 200 11.34 4.45 -18.59
C GLY A 200 11.98 4.07 -17.26
N HIS A 201 12.96 4.86 -16.83
CA HIS A 201 13.63 4.72 -15.52
C HIS A 201 14.34 3.37 -15.25
N LEU A 202 14.77 2.68 -16.29
CA LEU A 202 15.40 1.37 -16.18
C LEU A 202 16.94 1.45 -16.08
N TYR A 203 17.45 2.50 -15.43
CA TYR A 203 18.88 2.79 -15.32
C TYR A 203 19.72 1.57 -14.91
N LYS A 204 19.43 0.97 -13.76
CA LYS A 204 20.25 -0.14 -13.25
C LYS A 204 20.20 -1.37 -14.15
N LEU A 205 19.08 -1.60 -14.84
CA LEU A 205 18.92 -2.71 -15.78
C LEU A 205 19.67 -2.45 -17.09
N LEU A 206 19.39 -1.32 -17.73
CA LEU A 206 19.93 -1.00 -19.04
C LEU A 206 21.42 -0.59 -19.02
N CYS A 207 22.02 -0.35 -17.86
CA CYS A 207 23.45 -0.16 -17.71
C CYS A 207 24.24 -1.49 -17.53
N THR A 208 23.56 -2.64 -17.47
CA THR A 208 24.23 -3.94 -17.39
C THR A 208 24.70 -4.39 -18.78
N LYS A 209 25.70 -5.28 -18.84
CA LYS A 209 26.19 -5.83 -20.11
C LYS A 209 25.12 -6.64 -20.83
N SER A 210 24.30 -7.35 -20.06
CA SER A 210 23.29 -8.26 -20.62
C SER A 210 22.14 -7.52 -21.28
N TYR A 211 21.81 -6.29 -20.81
CA TYR A 211 20.62 -5.57 -21.27
C TYR A 211 20.88 -4.20 -21.92
N ALA A 212 22.14 -3.76 -21.99
CA ALA A 212 22.50 -2.48 -22.60
C ALA A 212 22.03 -2.32 -24.05
N HIS A 213 21.93 -3.42 -24.79
CA HIS A 213 21.46 -3.46 -26.17
C HIS A 213 19.96 -3.18 -26.35
N LEU A 214 19.20 -3.16 -25.24
CA LEU A 214 17.78 -2.82 -25.23
C LEU A 214 17.51 -1.36 -24.90
N CYS A 215 18.56 -0.54 -24.79
CA CYS A 215 18.42 0.89 -24.55
C CYS A 215 18.07 1.65 -25.83
N GLU A 216 17.07 2.53 -25.77
CA GLU A 216 16.64 3.37 -26.89
C GLU A 216 17.79 4.20 -27.48
N LEU A 217 18.67 4.77 -26.63
CA LEU A 217 19.83 5.54 -27.06
C LEU A 217 21.11 4.69 -27.02
N GLU A 218 21.74 4.49 -28.14
CA GLU A 218 23.04 3.84 -28.24
C GLU A 218 24.07 4.57 -27.35
N GLY A 219 24.82 3.81 -26.56
CA GLY A 219 25.88 4.33 -25.69
C GLY A 219 25.38 4.95 -24.36
N SER A 220 24.10 5.16 -24.18
CA SER A 220 23.58 5.73 -22.92
C SER A 220 23.84 4.81 -21.71
N ALA A 221 23.94 3.50 -21.94
CA ALA A 221 24.28 2.52 -20.90
C ALA A 221 25.63 2.80 -20.22
N SER A 222 26.59 3.37 -20.92
CA SER A 222 27.93 3.73 -20.42
C SER A 222 28.13 5.22 -20.18
N ALA A 223 27.13 6.04 -20.42
CA ALA A 223 27.23 7.49 -20.25
C ALA A 223 27.28 7.86 -18.75
N PRO A 224 28.18 8.76 -18.33
CA PRO A 224 28.33 9.16 -16.94
C PRO A 224 27.26 10.17 -16.52
N PHE A 225 25.99 9.80 -16.58
CA PHE A 225 24.90 10.66 -16.16
C PHE A 225 24.96 10.96 -14.66
N SER A 226 24.69 12.21 -14.28
CA SER A 226 24.43 12.57 -12.90
C SER A 226 23.16 11.87 -12.39
N PHE A 227 22.95 11.86 -11.09
CA PHE A 227 21.69 11.33 -10.52
C PHE A 227 20.46 12.02 -11.12
N TYR A 228 20.53 13.31 -11.37
CA TYR A 228 19.43 14.08 -11.96
C TYR A 228 19.24 13.76 -13.44
N ASP A 229 20.32 13.77 -14.25
CA ASP A 229 20.23 13.57 -15.69
C ASP A 229 19.72 12.17 -16.05
N ARG A 230 20.14 11.13 -15.31
CA ARG A 230 19.71 9.75 -15.59
C ARG A 230 18.20 9.53 -15.44
N GLN A 231 17.47 10.43 -14.75
CA GLN A 231 16.01 10.36 -14.65
C GLN A 231 15.31 10.59 -15.98
N ALA A 232 15.97 11.29 -16.92
CA ALA A 232 15.45 11.53 -18.27
C ALA A 232 15.90 10.48 -19.29
N HIS A 233 16.64 9.46 -18.85
CA HIS A 233 17.26 8.47 -19.74
C HIS A 233 16.92 7.04 -19.35
N HIS A 234 17.40 6.07 -20.15
CA HIS A 234 17.20 4.63 -19.94
C HIS A 234 15.77 4.16 -20.19
N THR A 235 15.24 4.57 -21.36
CA THR A 235 14.01 4.06 -21.97
C THR A 235 14.33 2.80 -22.78
N LEU A 236 13.43 1.81 -22.78
CA LEU A 236 13.54 0.62 -23.64
C LEU A 236 13.41 0.97 -25.13
N ASP A 237 14.20 0.29 -25.95
CA ASP A 237 14.05 0.25 -27.39
C ASP A 237 12.83 -0.61 -27.77
N ILE A 238 11.75 0.02 -28.15
CA ILE A 238 10.49 -0.66 -28.52
C ILE A 238 10.56 -1.38 -29.86
N THR A 239 11.59 -1.15 -30.68
CA THR A 239 11.79 -1.83 -31.97
C THR A 239 12.41 -3.21 -31.82
N ASN A 240 12.99 -3.46 -30.63
CA ASN A 240 13.52 -4.78 -30.26
C ASN A 240 12.43 -5.60 -29.54
N PRO A 241 12.00 -6.76 -30.08
CA PRO A 241 10.98 -7.60 -29.44
C PRO A 241 11.38 -8.15 -28.09
N GLU A 242 12.68 -8.22 -27.78
CA GLU A 242 13.19 -8.62 -26.48
C GLU A 242 12.80 -7.60 -25.39
N SER A 243 12.71 -6.31 -25.72
CA SER A 243 12.27 -5.26 -24.78
C SER A 243 10.87 -5.51 -24.23
N LEU A 244 9.92 -5.86 -25.10
CA LEU A 244 8.56 -6.18 -24.69
C LEU A 244 8.53 -7.46 -23.84
N SER A 245 9.30 -8.47 -24.24
CA SER A 245 9.41 -9.74 -23.53
C SER A 245 9.97 -9.55 -22.13
N LEU A 246 11.02 -8.74 -21.99
CA LEU A 246 11.64 -8.39 -20.72
C LEU A 246 10.67 -7.61 -19.81
N ALA A 247 10.01 -6.59 -20.35
CA ALA A 247 9.03 -5.81 -19.60
C ALA A 247 7.88 -6.68 -19.07
N LYS A 248 7.32 -7.55 -19.91
CA LYS A 248 6.30 -8.52 -19.50
C LYS A 248 6.79 -9.50 -18.44
N HIS A 249 8.04 -9.94 -18.55
CA HIS A 249 8.66 -10.84 -17.59
C HIS A 249 8.73 -10.20 -16.19
N ILE A 250 9.33 -9.03 -16.06
CA ILE A 250 9.45 -8.33 -14.76
C ILE A 250 8.09 -7.98 -14.16
N LEU A 251 7.12 -7.57 -14.99
CA LEU A 251 5.76 -7.29 -14.53
C LEU A 251 5.08 -8.57 -14.03
N SER A 252 5.20 -9.68 -14.76
CA SER A 252 4.58 -10.97 -14.40
C SER A 252 5.14 -11.55 -13.11
N GLU A 253 6.45 -11.43 -12.88
CA GLU A 253 7.09 -11.88 -11.64
C GLU A 253 6.60 -11.05 -10.45
N TYR A 254 6.61 -9.73 -10.58
CA TYR A 254 6.30 -8.84 -9.47
C TYR A 254 4.82 -8.83 -9.09
N MET A 255 3.90 -8.86 -10.08
CA MET A 255 2.46 -8.77 -9.81
C MET A 255 1.89 -9.92 -8.98
N GLN A 256 2.50 -11.11 -9.04
CA GLN A 256 2.04 -12.29 -8.31
C GLN A 256 2.18 -12.15 -6.78
N LEU A 257 2.92 -11.17 -6.31
CA LEU A 257 3.20 -10.94 -4.89
C LEU A 257 2.09 -10.14 -4.18
N PHE A 258 1.10 -9.64 -4.93
CA PHE A 258 0.12 -8.70 -4.43
C PHE A 258 -1.30 -9.25 -4.50
N SER A 259 -2.10 -8.95 -3.50
CA SER A 259 -3.53 -9.24 -3.49
C SER A 259 -4.39 -8.12 -4.12
N SER A 260 -3.80 -6.99 -4.48
CA SER A 260 -4.45 -5.87 -5.14
C SER A 260 -4.98 -6.25 -6.52
N LYS A 261 -6.10 -5.63 -6.92
CA LYS A 261 -6.65 -5.73 -8.28
C LYS A 261 -6.11 -4.66 -9.22
N TYR A 262 -5.30 -3.74 -8.70
CA TYR A 262 -4.70 -2.64 -9.43
C TYR A 262 -3.20 -2.88 -9.58
N PHE A 263 -2.66 -2.38 -10.69
CA PHE A 263 -1.23 -2.35 -10.96
C PHE A 263 -0.90 -1.02 -11.65
N ASN A 264 0.12 -0.31 -11.18
CA ASN A 264 0.64 0.88 -11.84
C ASN A 264 1.88 0.51 -12.68
N LEU A 265 1.75 0.56 -13.99
CA LEU A 265 2.82 0.19 -14.93
C LEU A 265 4.01 1.17 -14.94
N CYS A 266 3.86 2.37 -14.39
CA CYS A 266 4.89 3.40 -14.35
C CYS A 266 5.61 3.56 -15.69
N ALA A 267 4.84 3.74 -16.78
CA ALA A 267 5.37 3.90 -18.12
C ALA A 267 5.63 5.39 -18.47
N ASP A 268 5.82 6.22 -17.45
CA ASP A 268 6.06 7.66 -17.55
C ASP A 268 7.50 8.01 -17.93
N GLU A 269 7.71 9.26 -18.25
CA GLU A 269 9.02 9.91 -18.49
C GLU A 269 9.93 9.19 -19.51
N THR A 270 9.36 8.63 -20.57
CA THR A 270 10.08 7.98 -21.66
C THR A 270 10.66 9.00 -22.63
N PHE A 271 11.44 9.94 -22.09
CA PHE A 271 11.95 11.09 -22.86
C PHE A 271 12.88 10.73 -24.02
N ASP A 272 13.49 9.56 -23.99
CA ASP A 272 14.37 9.10 -25.08
C ASP A 272 13.61 8.51 -26.26
N LEU A 273 12.35 8.14 -26.10
CA LEU A 273 11.53 7.51 -27.13
C LEU A 273 11.48 8.32 -28.42
N GLY A 274 11.78 7.70 -29.54
CA GLY A 274 11.85 8.35 -30.86
C GLY A 274 13.13 9.14 -31.12
N LYS A 275 14.14 9.05 -30.24
CA LYS A 275 15.40 9.79 -30.43
C LYS A 275 16.59 8.90 -30.83
N GLY A 276 16.47 7.60 -30.65
CA GLY A 276 17.47 6.60 -30.94
C GLY A 276 17.00 5.52 -31.92
N ALA A 277 16.91 4.29 -31.44
CA ALA A 277 16.54 3.12 -32.22
C ALA A 277 15.14 3.25 -32.86
N SER A 278 14.18 3.79 -32.12
CA SER A 278 12.80 3.98 -32.59
C SER A 278 12.57 5.28 -33.42
N ARG A 279 13.63 6.03 -33.76
CA ARG A 279 13.49 7.32 -34.47
C ARG A 279 12.71 7.20 -35.77
N ALA A 280 13.07 6.29 -36.64
CA ALA A 280 12.40 6.12 -37.94
C ALA A 280 10.90 5.77 -37.75
N LEU A 281 10.60 4.94 -36.79
CA LEU A 281 9.22 4.57 -36.45
C LEU A 281 8.43 5.76 -35.89
N ALA A 282 9.08 6.60 -35.06
CA ALA A 282 8.49 7.83 -34.54
C ALA A 282 8.26 8.91 -35.62
N GLU A 283 9.16 9.01 -36.61
CA GLU A 283 8.99 9.89 -37.76
C GLU A 283 7.85 9.45 -38.68
N GLU A 284 7.63 8.12 -38.79
CA GLU A 284 6.54 7.55 -39.59
C GLU A 284 5.17 7.66 -38.90
N LYS A 285 5.08 7.20 -37.63
CA LYS A 285 3.82 7.06 -36.92
C LYS A 285 3.51 8.17 -35.93
N GLY A 286 4.53 8.86 -35.45
CA GLY A 286 4.46 9.80 -34.34
C GLY A 286 4.77 9.15 -32.99
N THR A 287 5.48 9.86 -32.09
CA THR A 287 5.94 9.36 -30.81
C THR A 287 4.78 8.94 -29.91
N THR A 288 3.66 9.67 -29.90
CA THR A 288 2.47 9.31 -29.09
C THR A 288 1.86 7.98 -29.52
N VAL A 289 1.85 7.69 -30.82
CA VAL A 289 1.27 6.44 -31.33
C VAL A 289 2.12 5.25 -30.90
N ILE A 290 3.44 5.32 -31.11
CA ILE A 290 4.34 4.21 -30.76
C ILE A 290 4.40 3.98 -29.25
N TYR A 291 4.30 5.04 -28.44
CA TYR A 291 4.14 4.93 -26.99
C TYR A 291 2.86 4.17 -26.62
N THR A 292 1.73 4.59 -27.20
CA THR A 292 0.43 3.99 -26.91
C THR A 292 0.37 2.52 -27.34
N GLU A 293 0.93 2.19 -28.52
CA GLU A 293 1.02 0.80 -29.01
C GLU A 293 1.78 -0.07 -28.00
N PHE A 294 2.97 0.37 -27.57
CA PHE A 294 3.79 -0.39 -26.62
C PHE A 294 3.14 -0.56 -25.26
N VAL A 295 2.60 0.51 -24.67
CA VAL A 295 1.93 0.45 -23.36
C VAL A 295 0.66 -0.40 -23.42
N THR A 296 -0.08 -0.39 -24.54
CA THR A 296 -1.26 -1.24 -24.72
C THR A 296 -0.88 -2.72 -24.77
N GLU A 297 0.28 -3.06 -25.33
CA GLU A 297 0.76 -4.45 -25.34
C GLU A 297 1.30 -4.91 -23.98
N LEU A 298 1.70 -3.98 -23.11
CA LEU A 298 2.10 -4.29 -21.73
C LEU A 298 0.90 -4.55 -20.83
N ALA A 299 -0.21 -3.84 -21.06
CA ALA A 299 -1.42 -3.89 -20.23
C ALA A 299 -2.32 -5.09 -20.57
#